data_d73286f06a3c1ad028bf63216d9fe77d
#
_entry.id   d73286f06a3c1ad028bf63216d9fe77d
#
_cell.length_a   1.000
_cell.length_b   1.000
_cell.length_c   1.000
_cell.angle_alpha   90.00
_cell.angle_beta   90.00
_cell.angle_gamma   90.00
#
_symmetry.space_group_name_H-M   'P 1'
#
loop_
_entity.id
_entity.type
_entity.pdbx_description
1 polymer ?
#
loop_
_entity_poly.entity_id
_entity_poly.type
_entity_poly.pdbx_seq_one_letter_code
_entity_poly.pdbx_strand_id
1 'polypeptide(L)'
;VEGKIVHMELPAKDTGRATKFWGSLCGWTFQHYDGPIEYHMFEGDPGGGIYPQQMGETGPIVYFGTEDLEAEMGRVRELGGEAGEKSPVPAMGWYSQCKDTEGNAFAIWQSDESAPAREG
;
A
#
# COMPACT_ATOMS: atom_id res chain seq x y z
N VAL A 1 13.64 1.62 8.27
CA VAL A 1 13.05 0.33 7.83
C VAL A 1 14.17 -0.66 7.56
N GLU A 2 13.86 -1.93 7.66
CA GLU A 2 14.82 -2.99 7.40
C GLU A 2 14.95 -3.34 5.92
N GLY A 3 14.22 -2.64 5.07
CA GLY A 3 14.23 -2.90 3.63
C GLY A 3 13.38 -4.09 3.20
N LYS A 4 12.54 -4.60 4.10
CA LYS A 4 11.66 -5.72 3.78
C LYS A 4 10.36 -5.21 3.18
N ILE A 5 10.04 -5.67 1.97
CA ILE A 5 8.79 -5.37 1.29
C ILE A 5 7.72 -6.30 1.86
N VAL A 6 6.65 -5.73 2.43
CA VAL A 6 5.60 -6.50 3.09
C VAL A 6 4.27 -6.48 2.34
N HIS A 7 4.12 -5.59 1.36
CA HIS A 7 2.88 -5.44 0.60
C HIS A 7 3.16 -4.69 -0.69
N MET A 8 2.36 -4.93 -1.71
CA MET A 8 2.52 -4.29 -3.01
C MET A 8 1.15 -3.91 -3.56
N GLU A 9 1.02 -2.71 -4.12
CA GLU A 9 -0.24 -2.29 -4.73
C GLU A 9 -0.09 -2.04 -6.23
N LEU A 10 -1.12 -2.44 -6.96
CA LEU A 10 -1.19 -2.27 -8.40
C LEU A 10 -2.44 -1.45 -8.74
N PRO A 11 -2.29 -0.13 -8.95
CA PRO A 11 -3.41 0.69 -9.41
C PRO A 11 -3.85 0.27 -10.81
N ALA A 12 -5.14 0.32 -11.09
CA ALA A 12 -5.68 -0.13 -12.36
C ALA A 12 -6.78 0.82 -12.85
N LYS A 13 -6.83 1.04 -14.17
CA LYS A 13 -7.94 1.75 -14.80
C LYS A 13 -9.19 0.87 -14.81
N ASP A 14 -9.01 -0.43 -14.95
CA ASP A 14 -10.08 -1.43 -14.98
C ASP A 14 -9.63 -2.60 -14.12
N THR A 15 -10.19 -2.67 -12.93
CA THR A 15 -9.80 -3.69 -11.94
C THR A 15 -10.18 -5.11 -12.37
N GLY A 16 -11.29 -5.28 -13.07
CA GLY A 16 -11.70 -6.58 -13.61
C GLY A 16 -10.70 -7.11 -14.62
N ARG A 17 -10.27 -6.25 -15.54
CA ARG A 17 -9.27 -6.60 -16.53
C ARG A 17 -7.91 -6.89 -15.87
N ALA A 18 -7.53 -6.08 -14.88
CA ALA A 18 -6.26 -6.24 -14.17
C ALA A 18 -6.21 -7.53 -13.35
N THR A 19 -7.29 -7.85 -12.61
CA THR A 19 -7.32 -9.09 -11.82
C THR A 19 -7.29 -10.32 -12.70
N LYS A 20 -7.94 -10.27 -13.85
CA LYS A 20 -7.88 -11.37 -14.82
C LYS A 20 -6.47 -11.57 -15.37
N PHE A 21 -5.81 -10.49 -15.71
CA PHE A 21 -4.44 -10.53 -16.23
C PHE A 21 -3.48 -11.13 -15.19
N TRP A 22 -3.46 -10.56 -14.01
CA TRP A 22 -2.52 -10.99 -12.96
C TRP A 22 -2.85 -12.37 -12.40
N GLY A 23 -4.14 -12.67 -12.26
CA GLY A 23 -4.58 -14.01 -11.84
C GLY A 23 -4.16 -15.09 -12.82
N SER A 24 -4.27 -14.80 -14.11
CA SER A 24 -3.85 -15.76 -15.17
C SER A 24 -2.34 -15.89 -15.25
N LEU A 25 -1.62 -14.78 -15.13
CA LEU A 25 -0.17 -14.78 -15.26
C LEU A 25 0.52 -15.38 -14.04
N CYS A 26 0.10 -14.99 -12.85
CA CYS A 26 0.77 -15.32 -11.59
C CYS A 26 0.07 -16.42 -10.80
N GLY A 27 -1.13 -16.80 -11.20
CA GLY A 27 -1.91 -17.75 -10.43
C GLY A 27 -2.52 -17.19 -9.15
N TRP A 28 -2.54 -15.86 -9.01
CA TRP A 28 -3.08 -15.21 -7.82
C TRP A 28 -4.60 -15.37 -7.77
N THR A 29 -5.12 -15.63 -6.57
CA THR A 29 -6.55 -15.64 -6.28
C THR A 29 -6.89 -14.37 -5.53
N PHE A 30 -7.90 -13.65 -5.98
CA PHE A 30 -8.26 -12.36 -5.42
C PHE A 30 -9.46 -12.46 -4.49
N GLN A 31 -9.38 -11.75 -3.37
CA GLN A 31 -10.49 -11.59 -2.44
C GLN A 31 -10.94 -10.12 -2.51
N HIS A 32 -12.21 -9.92 -2.83
CA HIS A 32 -12.78 -8.59 -2.98
C HIS A 32 -13.19 -8.02 -1.63
N TYR A 33 -12.80 -6.80 -1.36
CA TYR A 33 -13.23 -6.05 -0.18
C TYR A 33 -13.97 -4.78 -0.61
N ASP A 34 -15.15 -4.58 -0.04
CA ASP A 34 -15.90 -3.34 -0.19
C ASP A 34 -15.49 -2.40 0.94
N GLY A 35 -15.09 -1.21 0.60
CA GLY A 35 -14.68 -0.18 1.52
C GLY A 35 -14.90 1.17 0.85
N PRO A 36 -14.26 2.24 1.36
CA PRO A 36 -14.28 3.53 0.66
C PRO A 36 -13.75 3.43 -0.76
N ILE A 37 -12.84 2.49 -0.99
CA ILE A 37 -12.27 2.18 -2.30
C ILE A 37 -12.38 0.67 -2.51
N GLU A 38 -12.80 0.26 -3.69
CA GLU A 38 -12.80 -1.13 -4.12
C GLU A 38 -11.37 -1.67 -4.04
N TYR A 39 -11.19 -2.84 -3.41
CA TYR A 39 -9.87 -3.41 -3.20
C TYR A 39 -9.91 -4.92 -3.44
N HIS A 40 -9.04 -5.42 -4.30
CA HIS A 40 -8.91 -6.84 -4.61
C HIS A 40 -7.58 -7.32 -4.06
N MET A 41 -7.63 -8.05 -2.96
CA MET A 41 -6.42 -8.50 -2.26
C MET A 41 -5.99 -9.87 -2.74
N PHE A 42 -4.67 -10.06 -2.89
CA PHE A 42 -4.08 -11.35 -3.18
C PHE A 42 -3.03 -11.70 -2.14
N GLU A 43 -2.87 -12.99 -1.90
CA GLU A 43 -1.80 -13.50 -1.05
C GLU A 43 -0.61 -13.87 -1.90
N GLY A 44 0.58 -13.59 -1.40
CA GLY A 44 1.84 -13.88 -2.07
C GLY A 44 3.01 -13.51 -1.18
N ASP A 45 4.20 -13.46 -1.75
CA ASP A 45 5.42 -13.11 -1.04
C ASP A 45 6.16 -12.01 -1.83
N PRO A 46 5.78 -10.74 -1.62
CA PRO A 46 4.75 -10.24 -0.73
C PRO A 46 3.33 -10.39 -1.30
N GLY A 47 2.34 -10.30 -0.41
CA GLY A 47 0.95 -10.12 -0.82
C GLY A 47 0.71 -8.69 -1.28
N GLY A 48 -0.52 -8.41 -1.72
CA GLY A 48 -0.83 -7.08 -2.18
C GLY A 48 -2.28 -6.91 -2.59
N GLY A 49 -2.54 -5.86 -3.33
CA GLY A 49 -3.88 -5.55 -3.80
C GLY A 49 -3.91 -4.80 -5.11
N ILE A 50 -5.02 -4.94 -5.81
CA ILE A 50 -5.34 -4.19 -7.00
C ILE A 50 -6.52 -3.29 -6.67
N TYR A 51 -6.42 -2.02 -7.00
CA TYR A 51 -7.46 -1.04 -6.72
C TYR A 51 -7.62 -0.07 -7.89
N PRO A 52 -8.82 0.58 -8.02
CA PRO A 52 -9.00 1.56 -9.09
C PRO A 52 -8.11 2.76 -8.88
N GLN A 53 -7.29 3.11 -9.87
CA GLN A 53 -6.41 4.28 -9.75
C GLN A 53 -7.24 5.53 -9.44
N GLN A 54 -6.74 6.38 -8.56
CA GLN A 54 -7.46 7.55 -8.08
C GLN A 54 -7.03 8.83 -8.80
N MET A 55 -5.77 8.95 -9.17
CA MET A 55 -5.19 10.16 -9.74
C MET A 55 -4.25 9.84 -10.90
N GLY A 56 -4.50 8.74 -11.61
CA GLY A 56 -3.66 8.32 -12.72
C GLY A 56 -2.32 7.72 -12.31
N GLU A 57 -2.19 7.38 -11.03
CA GLU A 57 -0.96 6.76 -10.52
C GLU A 57 -0.72 5.39 -11.16
N THR A 58 0.54 5.02 -11.27
CA THR A 58 0.95 3.70 -11.77
C THR A 58 1.77 3.00 -10.69
N GLY A 59 1.78 1.67 -10.74
CA GLY A 59 2.52 0.83 -9.81
C GLY A 59 3.60 0.02 -10.49
N PRO A 60 4.17 -0.94 -9.77
CA PRO A 60 3.78 -1.29 -8.39
C PRO A 60 4.19 -0.23 -7.36
N ILE A 61 3.36 -0.08 -6.34
CA ILE A 61 3.68 0.72 -5.16
C ILE A 61 4.05 -0.27 -4.06
N VAL A 62 5.30 -0.25 -3.61
CA VAL A 62 5.77 -1.20 -2.60
C VAL A 62 5.67 -0.59 -1.21
N TYR A 63 5.33 -1.44 -0.24
CA TYR A 63 5.21 -1.07 1.17
C TYR A 63 6.32 -1.74 1.95
N PHE A 64 7.06 -0.93 2.71
CA PHE A 64 8.08 -1.43 3.62
C PHE A 64 7.51 -1.49 5.04
N GLY A 65 7.79 -2.58 5.76
CA GLY A 65 7.31 -2.75 7.11
C GLY A 65 8.17 -2.03 8.14
N THR A 66 7.55 -1.54 9.20
CA THR A 66 8.24 -0.96 10.35
C THR A 66 7.45 -1.21 11.63
N GLU A 67 8.13 -1.12 12.77
CA GLU A 67 7.48 -1.15 14.08
C GLU A 67 7.19 0.27 14.61
N ASP A 68 7.74 1.30 13.97
CA ASP A 68 7.55 2.71 14.38
C ASP A 68 7.43 3.60 13.15
N LEU A 69 6.20 3.75 12.69
CA LEU A 69 5.90 4.50 11.47
C LEU A 69 6.29 5.98 11.59
N GLU A 70 6.00 6.61 12.72
CA GLU A 70 6.30 8.04 12.88
C GLU A 70 7.78 8.33 12.83
N ALA A 71 8.60 7.47 13.44
CA ALA A 71 10.06 7.60 13.37
C ALA A 71 10.54 7.47 11.92
N GLU A 72 10.00 6.52 11.18
CA GLU A 72 10.39 6.31 9.79
C GLU A 72 9.93 7.46 8.89
N MET A 73 8.75 8.02 9.14
CA MET A 73 8.28 9.20 8.41
C MET A 73 9.25 10.38 8.58
N GLY A 74 9.70 10.59 9.82
CA GLY A 74 10.72 11.61 10.11
C GLY A 74 12.03 11.34 9.40
N ARG A 75 12.45 10.08 9.37
CA ARG A 75 13.68 9.68 8.69
C ARG A 75 13.59 9.89 7.17
N VAL A 76 12.47 9.59 6.56
CA VAL A 76 12.25 9.85 5.12
C VAL A 76 12.48 11.33 4.82
N ARG A 77 11.91 12.21 5.65
CA ARG A 77 12.06 13.66 5.46
C ARG A 77 13.51 14.11 5.67
N GLU A 78 14.18 13.59 6.68
CA GLU A 78 15.60 13.90 6.93
C GLU A 78 16.50 13.49 5.77
N LEU A 79 16.15 12.40 5.08
CA LEU A 79 16.93 11.90 3.95
C LEU A 79 16.59 12.58 2.62
N GLY A 80 15.69 13.56 2.63
CA GLY A 80 15.34 14.34 1.46
C GLY A 80 14.11 13.85 0.69
N GLY A 81 13.44 12.85 1.21
CA GLY A 81 12.18 12.36 0.62
C GLY A 81 10.97 13.09 1.17
N GLU A 82 9.79 12.62 0.80
CA GLU A 82 8.52 13.14 1.29
C GLU A 82 7.74 12.04 1.99
N ALA A 83 7.12 12.37 3.13
CA ALA A 83 6.22 11.46 3.83
C ALA A 83 4.87 12.14 4.01
N GLY A 84 3.80 11.43 3.65
CA GLY A 84 2.43 11.91 3.79
C GLY A 84 1.90 11.67 5.21
N GLU A 85 0.60 11.85 5.37
CA GLU A 85 -0.05 11.65 6.65
C GLU A 85 -0.01 10.18 7.10
N LYS A 86 0.04 9.98 8.41
CA LYS A 86 -0.18 8.67 9.01
C LYS A 86 -1.68 8.37 8.95
N SER A 87 -2.07 7.36 8.20
CA SER A 87 -3.47 7.00 7.97
C SER A 87 -3.77 5.58 8.45
N PRO A 88 -4.93 5.35 9.08
CA PRO A 88 -5.28 4.04 9.57
C PRO A 88 -5.93 3.16 8.51
N VAL A 89 -5.67 1.86 8.61
CA VAL A 89 -6.50 0.82 8.01
C VAL A 89 -7.15 0.09 9.19
N PRO A 90 -8.47 0.19 9.37
CA PRO A 90 -9.13 -0.29 10.58
C PRO A 90 -8.80 -1.73 10.94
N ALA A 91 -8.42 -1.96 12.18
CA ALA A 91 -8.08 -3.27 12.74
C ALA A 91 -6.86 -3.94 12.11
N MET A 92 -6.14 -3.26 11.22
CA MET A 92 -4.98 -3.83 10.52
C MET A 92 -3.69 -3.07 10.81
N GLY A 93 -3.70 -1.75 10.68
CA GLY A 93 -2.48 -0.98 10.91
C GLY A 93 -2.55 0.45 10.40
N TRP A 94 -1.37 0.99 10.16
CA TRP A 94 -1.18 2.39 9.74
C TRP A 94 -0.21 2.44 8.57
N TYR A 95 -0.40 3.43 7.71
CA TYR A 95 0.53 3.63 6.60
C TYR A 95 0.79 5.11 6.36
N SER A 96 1.90 5.37 5.67
CA SER A 96 2.22 6.68 5.13
C SER A 96 2.66 6.50 3.69
N GLN A 97 2.05 7.26 2.79
CA GLN A 97 2.48 7.30 1.39
C GLN A 97 3.65 8.25 1.28
N CYS A 98 4.71 7.82 0.64
CA CYS A 98 5.98 8.53 0.60
C CYS A 98 6.49 8.67 -0.83
N LYS A 99 7.51 9.51 -0.98
CA LYS A 99 8.31 9.59 -2.21
C LYS A 99 9.78 9.66 -1.84
N ASP A 100 10.61 9.02 -2.67
CA ASP A 100 12.06 9.12 -2.50
C ASP A 100 12.56 10.44 -3.12
N THR A 101 13.88 10.62 -3.15
CA THR A 101 14.51 11.85 -3.69
C THR A 101 14.31 12.00 -5.20
N GLU A 102 13.95 10.93 -5.90
CA GLU A 102 13.78 10.92 -7.36
C GLU A 102 12.30 10.94 -7.78
N GLY A 103 11.38 11.06 -6.80
CA GLY A 103 9.95 11.10 -7.06
C GLY A 103 9.27 9.75 -7.15
N ASN A 104 9.99 8.66 -6.82
CA ASN A 104 9.38 7.33 -6.82
C ASN A 104 8.46 7.17 -5.61
N ALA A 105 7.22 6.74 -5.88
CA ALA A 105 6.25 6.49 -4.82
C ALA A 105 6.53 5.17 -4.12
N PHE A 106 6.42 5.17 -2.81
CA PHE A 106 6.45 3.99 -1.97
C PHE A 106 5.63 4.25 -0.72
N ALA A 107 5.49 3.27 0.15
CA ALA A 107 4.78 3.46 1.40
C ALA A 107 5.47 2.72 2.53
N ILE A 108 5.17 3.12 3.76
CA ILE A 108 5.65 2.47 4.96
C ILE A 108 4.43 2.01 5.75
N TRP A 109 4.50 0.79 6.27
CA TRP A 109 3.40 0.12 6.95
C TRP A 109 3.80 -0.31 8.36
N GLN A 110 2.92 -0.03 9.32
CA GLN A 110 3.04 -0.53 10.69
C GLN A 110 1.77 -1.32 11.03
N SER A 111 1.94 -2.60 11.35
CA SER A 111 0.81 -3.44 11.77
C SER A 111 0.32 -3.02 13.16
N ASP A 112 -0.99 -2.89 13.31
CA ASP A 112 -1.62 -2.51 14.57
C ASP A 112 -3.10 -2.91 14.53
N GLU A 113 -3.44 -3.98 15.23
CA GLU A 113 -4.82 -4.49 15.27
C GLU A 113 -5.79 -3.52 15.95
N SER A 114 -5.26 -2.56 16.71
CA SER A 114 -6.06 -1.53 17.38
C SER A 114 -6.27 -0.26 16.55
N ALA A 115 -5.81 -0.24 15.30
CA ALA A 115 -5.99 0.92 14.44
C ALA A 115 -7.48 1.27 14.29
N PRO A 116 -7.85 2.55 14.48
CA PRO A 116 -9.24 2.95 14.49
C PRO A 116 -9.85 3.00 13.10
N ALA A 117 -11.19 3.06 13.06
CA ALA A 117 -11.88 3.35 11.82
C ALA A 117 -11.52 4.77 11.36
N ARG A 118 -11.41 4.96 10.05
CA ARG A 118 -11.15 6.28 9.47
C ARG A 118 -12.38 7.17 9.69
N GLU A 119 -12.16 8.31 10.32
CA GLU A 119 -13.21 9.31 10.47
C GLU A 119 -13.47 10.04 9.15
N GLY A 120 -14.70 10.30 8.86
CA GLY A 120 -15.11 11.15 7.76
C GLY A 120 -15.70 10.53 6.59
#